data_f6946e8d405fa246d49d3f641d747305
#
_entry.id   f6946e8d405fa246d49d3f641d747305
#
_cell.length_a   1.000
_cell.length_b   1.000
_cell.length_c   1.000
_cell.angle_alpha   90.00
_cell.angle_beta   90.00
_cell.angle_gamma   90.00
#
_symmetry.space_group_name_H-M   'P 1'
#
loop_
_entity.id
_entity.type
_entity.pdbx_description
1 polymer ?
#
loop_
_entity_poly.entity_id
_entity_poly.type
_entity_poly.pdbx_seq_one_letter_code
_entity_poly.pdbx_strand_id
1 'polypeptide(L)'
;MRAIGLSACFMLSIAPAMHSQATPAPAAKPAGLHWGPAPAVFPKGATMAVVSGDPSKAAPFTVELSMPNGYKIPPHFHPTDETVEVKKGTLLVGMGDTFDAASAKPMKAGEKGSLPANAHHFAAVKGATVIAVSSMGPFAMTYVNAADDPQKQVAKP
;
A
#
# COMPACT_ATOMS: atom_id res chain seq x y z
N MET A 1 -87.58 -11.25 -7.81
CA MET A 1 -86.71 -11.47 -6.67
C MET A 1 -85.27 -11.24 -7.15
N ARG A 2 -84.70 -10.12 -6.83
CA ARG A 2 -83.34 -9.73 -7.28
C ARG A 2 -82.39 -9.81 -6.08
N ALA A 3 -81.37 -10.68 -6.13
CA ALA A 3 -80.33 -10.78 -5.15
C ALA A 3 -79.22 -9.76 -5.45
N ILE A 4 -78.93 -8.92 -4.48
CA ILE A 4 -77.85 -7.93 -4.54
C ILE A 4 -76.57 -8.56 -3.96
N GLY A 5 -75.59 -8.76 -4.86
CA GLY A 5 -74.26 -9.24 -4.47
C GLY A 5 -73.39 -8.08 -3.97
N LEU A 6 -72.97 -8.17 -2.71
CA LEU A 6 -72.04 -7.24 -2.09
C LEU A 6 -70.62 -7.64 -2.46
N SER A 7 -69.95 -6.82 -3.29
CA SER A 7 -68.52 -7.03 -3.69
C SER A 7 -67.65 -6.31 -2.64
N ALA A 8 -66.93 -7.11 -1.82
CA ALA A 8 -65.94 -6.59 -0.89
C ALA A 8 -64.60 -6.34 -1.63
N CYS A 9 -64.21 -5.08 -1.75
CA CYS A 9 -62.95 -4.66 -2.31
C CYS A 9 -61.87 -4.75 -1.24
N PHE A 10 -60.99 -5.74 -1.34
CA PHE A 10 -59.86 -5.93 -0.43
C PHE A 10 -58.71 -5.01 -0.89
N MET A 11 -58.50 -3.91 -0.20
CA MET A 11 -57.34 -3.02 -0.41
C MET A 11 -56.10 -3.64 0.20
N LEU A 12 -55.19 -4.12 -0.64
CA LEU A 12 -53.87 -4.63 -0.24
C LEU A 12 -52.91 -3.44 -0.03
N SER A 13 -52.65 -3.06 1.17
CA SER A 13 -51.69 -2.03 1.54
C SER A 13 -50.27 -2.59 1.42
N ILE A 14 -49.53 -2.16 0.36
CA ILE A 14 -48.12 -2.47 0.22
C ILE A 14 -47.34 -1.41 1.01
N ALA A 15 -46.75 -1.81 2.13
CA ALA A 15 -45.80 -1.00 2.89
C ALA A 15 -44.44 -0.97 2.17
N PRO A 16 -43.80 0.20 1.98
CA PRO A 16 -42.47 0.26 1.39
C PRO A 16 -41.45 -0.31 2.37
N ALA A 17 -40.71 -1.33 1.95
CA ALA A 17 -39.56 -1.85 2.67
C ALA A 17 -38.43 -0.80 2.66
N MET A 18 -38.16 -0.20 3.81
CA MET A 18 -36.99 0.65 4.00
C MET A 18 -35.74 -0.21 3.95
N HIS A 19 -35.01 -0.14 2.84
CA HIS A 19 -33.67 -0.69 2.74
C HIS A 19 -32.72 0.19 3.56
N SER A 20 -32.35 -0.28 4.76
CA SER A 20 -31.29 0.32 5.55
C SER A 20 -29.96 0.10 4.81
N GLN A 21 -29.41 1.15 4.20
CA GLN A 21 -28.06 1.12 3.65
C GLN A 21 -27.10 1.12 4.83
N ALA A 22 -26.53 -0.04 5.12
CA ALA A 22 -25.44 -0.16 6.08
C ALA A 22 -24.25 0.65 5.54
N THR A 23 -23.87 1.70 6.24
CA THR A 23 -22.61 2.44 5.99
C THR A 23 -21.45 1.45 6.09
N PRO A 24 -20.54 1.38 5.08
CA PRO A 24 -19.37 0.50 5.19
C PRO A 24 -18.56 0.92 6.41
N ALA A 25 -18.37 -0.01 7.34
CA ALA A 25 -17.47 0.19 8.46
C ALA A 25 -16.06 0.50 7.93
N PRO A 26 -15.30 1.42 8.56
CA PRO A 26 -13.92 1.67 8.18
C PRO A 26 -13.16 0.35 8.26
N ALA A 27 -12.45 0.02 7.17
CA ALA A 27 -11.67 -1.21 7.07
C ALA A 27 -10.74 -1.30 8.30
N ALA A 28 -11.04 -2.23 9.18
CA ALA A 28 -10.22 -2.52 10.35
C ALA A 28 -8.80 -2.84 9.85
N LYS A 29 -7.77 -2.23 10.47
CA LYS A 29 -6.38 -2.69 10.34
C LYS A 29 -6.40 -4.20 10.54
N PRO A 30 -5.73 -5.01 9.68
CA PRO A 30 -5.61 -6.44 9.93
C PRO A 30 -5.10 -6.64 11.36
N ALA A 31 -5.90 -7.31 12.19
CA ALA A 31 -5.50 -7.64 13.55
C ALA A 31 -4.29 -8.59 13.43
N GLY A 32 -3.12 -8.18 13.94
CA GLY A 32 -1.96 -9.05 14.03
C GLY A 32 -0.66 -8.57 13.38
N LEU A 33 -0.62 -7.44 12.65
CA LEU A 33 0.66 -6.93 12.14
C LEU A 33 1.42 -6.18 13.23
N HIS A 34 2.66 -6.63 13.50
CA HIS A 34 3.57 -5.93 14.42
C HIS A 34 4.38 -4.88 13.66
N TRP A 35 4.03 -3.61 13.86
CA TRP A 35 4.72 -2.47 13.26
C TRP A 35 5.89 -2.02 14.11
N GLY A 36 7.05 -1.87 13.48
CA GLY A 36 8.26 -1.32 14.08
C GLY A 36 8.92 -0.30 13.14
N PRO A 37 10.00 0.36 13.56
CA PRO A 37 10.82 1.17 12.66
C PRO A 37 11.24 0.34 11.44
N ALA A 38 11.22 0.94 10.24
CA ALA A 38 11.79 0.30 9.06
C ALA A 38 13.31 0.10 9.25
N PRO A 39 13.92 -0.91 8.60
CA PRO A 39 15.37 -1.12 8.64
C PRO A 39 16.16 0.14 8.32
N ALA A 40 17.36 0.27 8.89
CA ALA A 40 18.18 1.49 8.79
C ALA A 40 18.59 1.86 7.36
N VAL A 41 18.45 0.95 6.40
CA VAL A 41 18.65 1.23 4.97
C VAL A 41 17.57 2.15 4.41
N PHE A 42 16.39 2.25 5.02
CA PHE A 42 15.36 3.21 4.64
C PHE A 42 15.61 4.58 5.28
N PRO A 43 15.27 5.68 4.61
CA PRO A 43 15.24 6.99 5.24
C PRO A 43 14.37 6.99 6.51
N LYS A 44 14.72 7.81 7.50
CA LYS A 44 13.99 7.85 8.78
C LYS A 44 12.52 8.24 8.59
N GLY A 45 11.65 7.68 9.42
CA GLY A 45 10.23 8.03 9.48
C GLY A 45 9.28 6.95 8.93
N ALA A 46 9.77 5.98 8.19
CA ALA A 46 8.96 4.82 7.80
C ALA A 46 8.88 3.79 8.93
N THR A 47 7.76 3.05 8.95
CA THR A 47 7.59 1.86 9.78
C THR A 47 7.28 0.66 8.89
N MET A 48 7.67 -0.53 9.34
CA MET A 48 7.50 -1.77 8.59
C MET A 48 6.87 -2.86 9.46
N ALA A 49 6.08 -3.72 8.84
CA ALA A 49 5.55 -4.94 9.44
C ALA A 49 5.74 -6.12 8.48
N VAL A 50 6.10 -7.28 9.01
CA VAL A 50 6.16 -8.52 8.24
C VAL A 50 4.74 -9.09 8.12
N VAL A 51 4.28 -9.28 6.88
CA VAL A 51 2.99 -9.90 6.57
C VAL A 51 3.14 -11.41 6.46
N SER A 52 4.19 -11.87 5.76
CA SER A 52 4.50 -13.28 5.60
C SER A 52 5.97 -13.50 5.26
N GLY A 53 6.48 -14.69 5.57
CA GLY A 53 7.87 -15.07 5.34
C GLY A 53 8.83 -14.37 6.29
N ASP A 54 10.12 -14.47 5.98
CA ASP A 54 11.21 -13.83 6.72
C ASP A 54 12.12 -13.12 5.72
N PRO A 55 12.16 -11.77 5.70
CA PRO A 55 12.98 -11.03 4.75
C PRO A 55 14.50 -11.24 4.92
N SER A 56 14.94 -11.90 5.98
CA SER A 56 16.37 -12.25 6.18
C SER A 56 16.76 -13.58 5.54
N LYS A 57 15.82 -14.37 5.06
CA LYS A 57 16.04 -15.71 4.51
C LYS A 57 15.97 -15.72 2.98
N ALA A 58 16.63 -16.69 2.36
CA ALA A 58 16.54 -16.96 0.92
C ALA A 58 15.20 -17.67 0.58
N ALA A 59 14.09 -16.96 0.81
CA ALA A 59 12.71 -17.44 0.65
C ALA A 59 11.78 -16.28 0.31
N PRO A 60 10.58 -16.53 -0.26
CA PRO A 60 9.59 -15.48 -0.49
C PRO A 60 9.18 -14.80 0.80
N PHE A 61 9.02 -13.49 0.75
CA PHE A 61 8.49 -12.70 1.85
C PHE A 61 7.53 -11.62 1.34
N THR A 62 6.69 -11.14 2.24
CA THR A 62 5.89 -9.93 2.04
C THR A 62 5.97 -9.07 3.30
N VAL A 63 6.24 -7.79 3.12
CA VAL A 63 6.23 -6.77 4.17
C VAL A 63 5.26 -5.66 3.81
N GLU A 64 4.73 -4.97 4.79
CA GLU A 64 4.08 -3.67 4.60
C GLU A 64 5.00 -2.56 5.09
N LEU A 65 5.13 -1.50 4.28
CA LEU A 65 5.87 -0.29 4.59
C LEU A 65 4.87 0.88 4.71
N SER A 66 4.85 1.52 5.87
CA SER A 66 4.04 2.71 6.12
C SER A 66 4.93 3.94 6.12
N MET A 67 4.61 4.89 5.26
CA MET A 67 5.39 6.08 4.98
C MET A 67 4.57 7.34 5.28
N PRO A 68 5.10 8.32 6.03
CA PRO A 68 4.44 9.59 6.28
C PRO A 68 4.34 10.43 5.00
N ASN A 69 3.46 11.44 5.02
CA ASN A 69 3.33 12.35 3.88
C ASN A 69 4.67 12.99 3.50
N GLY A 70 4.96 13.02 2.20
CA GLY A 70 6.18 13.60 1.65
C GLY A 70 7.43 12.72 1.79
N TYR A 71 7.28 11.50 2.29
CA TYR A 71 8.39 10.55 2.38
C TYR A 71 8.98 10.24 1.00
N LYS A 72 10.30 10.09 0.93
CA LYS A 72 11.03 9.84 -0.31
C LYS A 72 12.04 8.72 -0.08
N ILE A 73 12.18 7.86 -1.07
CA ILE A 73 13.25 6.88 -1.19
C ILE A 73 14.04 7.26 -2.44
N PRO A 74 15.28 7.74 -2.30
CA PRO A 74 16.15 8.11 -3.43
C PRO A 74 16.39 6.93 -4.37
N PRO A 75 16.96 7.18 -5.58
CA PRO A 75 17.27 6.14 -6.55
C PRO A 75 18.06 4.98 -5.95
N HIS A 76 17.52 3.79 -6.10
CA HIS A 76 18.04 2.54 -5.55
C HIS A 76 17.64 1.36 -6.42
N PHE A 77 18.15 0.19 -6.11
CA PHE A 77 17.80 -1.07 -6.77
C PHE A 77 17.88 -2.25 -5.80
N HIS A 78 17.24 -3.34 -6.18
CA HIS A 78 17.23 -4.61 -5.46
C HIS A 78 17.81 -5.73 -6.32
N PRO A 79 18.48 -6.74 -5.74
CA PRO A 79 19.04 -7.86 -6.52
C PRO A 79 18.00 -8.85 -7.03
N THR A 80 16.75 -8.73 -6.58
CA THR A 80 15.61 -9.60 -6.94
C THR A 80 14.44 -8.76 -7.42
N ASP A 81 13.52 -9.38 -8.16
CA ASP A 81 12.28 -8.73 -8.59
C ASP A 81 11.47 -8.32 -7.36
N GLU A 82 10.86 -7.15 -7.45
CA GLU A 82 9.98 -6.59 -6.44
C GLU A 82 8.57 -6.40 -7.00
N THR A 83 7.56 -6.83 -6.26
CA THR A 83 6.17 -6.49 -6.55
C THR A 83 5.65 -5.57 -5.47
N VAL A 84 5.12 -4.42 -5.89
CA VAL A 84 4.56 -3.40 -5.00
C VAL A 84 3.06 -3.33 -5.21
N GLU A 85 2.30 -3.34 -4.10
CA GLU A 85 0.85 -3.09 -4.07
C GLU A 85 0.59 -1.90 -3.15
N VAL A 86 -0.13 -0.89 -3.62
CA VAL A 86 -0.54 0.23 -2.77
C VAL A 86 -1.77 -0.17 -1.95
N LYS A 87 -1.63 -0.25 -0.63
CA LYS A 87 -2.72 -0.58 0.29
C LYS A 87 -3.52 0.65 0.72
N LYS A 88 -2.85 1.82 0.78
CA LYS A 88 -3.46 3.10 1.18
C LYS A 88 -2.63 4.26 0.63
N GLY A 89 -3.28 5.36 0.27
CA GLY A 89 -2.61 6.59 -0.17
C GLY A 89 -2.21 6.57 -1.64
N THR A 90 -1.13 7.26 -1.97
CA THR A 90 -0.61 7.35 -3.33
C THR A 90 0.91 7.23 -3.32
N LEU A 91 1.41 6.22 -3.99
CA LEU A 91 2.82 6.02 -4.27
C LEU A 91 3.17 6.66 -5.62
N LEU A 92 4.26 7.38 -5.69
CA LEU A 92 4.88 7.86 -6.93
C LEU A 92 6.12 7.01 -7.18
N VAL A 93 6.17 6.30 -8.31
CA VAL A 93 7.32 5.48 -8.71
C VAL A 93 7.94 6.07 -9.97
N GLY A 94 9.24 6.33 -9.93
CA GLY A 94 10.01 6.75 -11.08
C GLY A 94 11.19 5.83 -11.33
N MET A 95 11.63 5.75 -12.58
CA MET A 95 12.74 4.92 -13.00
C MET A 95 13.97 5.77 -13.28
N GLY A 96 15.14 5.19 -13.08
CA GLY A 96 16.44 5.81 -13.40
C GLY A 96 17.22 6.26 -12.17
N ASP A 97 18.35 6.93 -12.44
CA ASP A 97 19.40 7.23 -11.48
C ASP A 97 19.21 8.59 -10.77
N THR A 98 18.27 9.39 -11.27
CA THR A 98 18.00 10.72 -10.74
C THR A 98 16.59 10.80 -10.17
N PHE A 99 16.47 11.35 -8.96
CA PHE A 99 15.16 11.59 -8.37
C PHE A 99 14.46 12.75 -9.08
N ASP A 100 13.40 12.42 -9.83
CA ASP A 100 12.53 13.41 -10.48
C ASP A 100 11.07 13.08 -10.21
N ALA A 101 10.49 13.77 -9.23
CA ALA A 101 9.09 13.56 -8.86
C ALA A 101 8.09 13.94 -9.97
N ALA A 102 8.50 14.77 -10.97
CA ALA A 102 7.63 15.16 -12.07
C ALA A 102 7.46 14.04 -13.11
N SER A 103 8.49 13.20 -13.27
CA SER A 103 8.45 12.02 -14.18
C SER A 103 7.85 10.77 -13.51
N ALA A 104 7.67 10.79 -12.19
CA ALA A 104 7.17 9.63 -11.45
C ALA A 104 5.68 9.36 -11.75
N LYS A 105 5.36 8.08 -11.96
CA LYS A 105 3.99 7.62 -12.21
C LYS A 105 3.27 7.41 -10.88
N PRO A 106 2.06 7.96 -10.71
CA PRO A 106 1.26 7.71 -9.51
C PRO A 106 0.64 6.31 -9.56
N MET A 107 0.69 5.63 -8.42
CA MET A 107 -0.04 4.41 -8.13
C MET A 107 -0.96 4.67 -6.94
N LYS A 108 -2.24 4.35 -7.09
CA LYS A 108 -3.28 4.55 -6.08
C LYS A 108 -3.57 3.25 -5.33
N ALA A 109 -4.28 3.35 -4.22
CA ALA A 109 -4.73 2.20 -3.45
C ALA A 109 -5.44 1.16 -4.34
N GLY A 110 -5.01 -0.11 -4.23
CA GLY A 110 -5.44 -1.25 -5.04
C GLY A 110 -4.58 -1.51 -6.28
N GLU A 111 -3.76 -0.57 -6.72
CA GLU A 111 -2.87 -0.77 -7.87
C GLU A 111 -1.61 -1.55 -7.50
N LYS A 112 -1.14 -2.35 -8.45
CA LYS A 112 0.07 -3.19 -8.34
C LYS A 112 1.01 -2.90 -9.49
N GLY A 113 2.30 -3.03 -9.22
CA GLY A 113 3.36 -2.93 -10.20
C GLY A 113 4.53 -3.85 -9.85
N SER A 114 5.33 -4.20 -10.84
CA SER A 114 6.55 -4.98 -10.65
C SER A 114 7.75 -4.19 -11.11
N LEU A 115 8.83 -4.29 -10.36
CA LEU A 115 10.14 -3.71 -10.62
C LEU A 115 11.12 -4.86 -10.83
N PRO A 116 11.75 -4.98 -12.00
CA PRO A 116 12.71 -6.04 -12.26
C PRO A 116 13.95 -5.93 -11.37
N ALA A 117 14.60 -7.07 -11.13
CA ALA A 117 15.90 -7.11 -10.46
C ALA A 117 16.89 -6.14 -11.10
N ASN A 118 17.63 -5.43 -10.27
CA ASN A 118 18.63 -4.42 -10.64
C ASN A 118 18.09 -3.22 -11.45
N ALA A 119 16.78 -3.07 -11.61
CA ALA A 119 16.21 -1.86 -12.20
C ALA A 119 16.32 -0.69 -11.23
N HIS A 120 17.01 0.38 -11.63
CA HIS A 120 17.13 1.59 -10.83
C HIS A 120 15.81 2.33 -10.79
N HIS A 121 15.32 2.61 -9.59
CA HIS A 121 14.04 3.29 -9.38
C HIS A 121 14.07 4.14 -8.09
N PHE A 122 13.10 5.02 -7.97
CA PHE A 122 12.91 5.84 -6.78
C PHE A 122 11.42 5.91 -6.43
N ALA A 123 11.13 6.27 -5.20
CA ALA A 123 9.76 6.40 -4.73
C ALA A 123 9.54 7.68 -3.94
N ALA A 124 8.32 8.20 -4.01
CA ALA A 124 7.83 9.26 -3.14
C ALA A 124 6.35 9.00 -2.82
N VAL A 125 5.83 9.67 -1.79
CA VAL A 125 4.42 9.51 -1.43
C VAL A 125 3.68 10.85 -1.34
N LYS A 126 2.41 10.84 -1.76
CA LYS A 126 1.46 11.92 -1.53
C LYS A 126 0.44 11.48 -0.47
N GLY A 127 0.45 12.17 0.68
CA GLY A 127 -0.28 11.74 1.86
C GLY A 127 0.40 10.57 2.57
N ALA A 128 -0.12 10.19 3.73
CA ALA A 128 0.32 8.98 4.43
C ALA A 128 -0.04 7.74 3.61
N THR A 129 0.95 6.95 3.24
CA THR A 129 0.83 5.84 2.29
C THR A 129 1.32 4.55 2.91
N VAL A 130 0.61 3.46 2.64
CA VAL A 130 1.00 2.09 2.99
C VAL A 130 1.10 1.28 1.71
N ILE A 131 2.22 0.60 1.54
CA ILE A 131 2.44 -0.33 0.43
C ILE A 131 2.75 -1.72 0.98
N ALA A 132 2.35 -2.76 0.25
CA ALA A 132 2.87 -4.11 0.44
C ALA A 132 3.97 -4.36 -0.59
N VAL A 133 5.07 -4.90 -0.14
CA VAL A 133 6.24 -5.27 -0.95
C VAL A 133 6.45 -6.77 -0.83
N SER A 134 6.45 -7.45 -1.97
CA SER A 134 6.73 -8.89 -2.06
C SER A 134 7.96 -9.13 -2.93
N SER A 135 8.88 -9.96 -2.45
CA SER A 135 10.13 -10.29 -3.14
C SER A 135 10.72 -11.60 -2.64
N MET A 136 11.84 -12.01 -3.24
CA MET A 136 12.71 -13.07 -2.71
C MET A 136 13.78 -12.45 -1.80
N GLY A 137 13.90 -13.00 -0.62
CA GLY A 137 14.99 -12.64 0.28
C GLY A 137 16.30 -13.39 0.00
N PRO A 138 17.40 -13.03 0.69
CA PRO A 138 17.43 -11.99 1.71
C PRO A 138 17.20 -10.59 1.14
N PHE A 139 16.39 -9.77 1.84
CA PHE A 139 16.15 -8.40 1.40
C PHE A 139 17.44 -7.59 1.37
N ALA A 140 17.68 -6.95 0.23
CA ALA A 140 18.79 -6.03 0.05
C ALA A 140 18.33 -4.82 -0.78
N MET A 141 18.85 -3.64 -0.43
CA MET A 141 18.62 -2.40 -1.17
C MET A 141 19.94 -1.66 -1.28
N THR A 142 20.27 -1.22 -2.49
CA THR A 142 21.49 -0.46 -2.78
C THR A 142 21.12 0.88 -3.39
N TYR A 143 21.61 1.98 -2.81
CA TYR A 143 21.42 3.31 -3.39
C TYR A 143 22.34 3.53 -4.56
N VAL A 144 21.84 4.13 -5.64
CA VAL A 144 22.61 4.51 -6.82
C VAL A 144 23.70 5.51 -6.44
N ASN A 145 23.34 6.55 -5.68
CA ASN A 145 24.30 7.44 -5.07
C ASN A 145 24.54 7.01 -3.60
N ALA A 146 25.76 6.62 -3.29
CA ALA A 146 26.14 6.19 -1.93
C ALA A 146 25.93 7.26 -0.85
N ALA A 147 25.87 8.54 -1.21
CA ALA A 147 25.56 9.62 -0.28
C ALA A 147 24.10 9.64 0.18
N ASP A 148 23.20 8.97 -0.55
CA ASP A 148 21.78 8.86 -0.21
C ASP A 148 21.51 7.71 0.77
N ASP A 149 22.48 6.83 1.01
CA ASP A 149 22.38 5.72 1.96
C ASP A 149 22.35 6.24 3.41
N PRO A 150 21.22 6.11 4.13
CA PRO A 150 21.12 6.60 5.49
C PRO A 150 22.13 5.96 6.45
N GLN A 151 22.57 4.73 6.15
CA GLN A 151 23.54 4.02 6.96
C GLN A 151 24.97 4.58 6.83
N LYS A 152 25.23 5.30 5.71
CA LYS A 152 26.51 5.97 5.44
C LYS A 152 26.51 7.45 5.86
N GLN A 153 25.33 8.00 6.13
CA GLN A 153 25.17 9.35 6.66
C GLN A 153 25.45 9.37 8.17
N VAL A 154 26.53 8.75 8.61
CA VAL A 154 26.94 8.77 10.02
C VAL A 154 27.20 10.23 10.42
N ALA A 155 26.62 10.60 11.57
CA ALA A 155 26.65 11.91 12.17
C ALA A 155 27.97 12.65 11.89
N LYS A 156 27.85 13.76 11.17
CA LYS A 156 28.93 14.75 11.13
C LYS A 156 29.10 15.25 12.56
N PRO A 157 30.32 15.17 13.14
CA PRO A 157 30.58 15.59 14.51
C PRO A 157 30.24 17.05 14.73
#